data_a5979da83a42a8af5e4f4900953ac612
#
_entry.id   a5979da83a42a8af5e4f4900953ac612
#
_cell.length_a   1.000
_cell.length_b   1.000
_cell.length_c   1.000
_cell.angle_alpha   90.00
_cell.angle_beta   90.00
_cell.angle_gamma   90.00
#
_symmetry.space_group_name_H-M   'P 1'
#
loop_
_entity.id
_entity.type
_entity.pdbx_description
1 polymer ?
#
loop_
_entity_poly.entity_id
_entity_poly.type
_entity_poly.pdbx_seq_one_letter_code
_entity_poly.pdbx_strand_id
1 'polypeptide(L)'
;MIPGNRDPGRYGGKSTLTLAVAALIAAGASFPALYSQFVVKEKEGNRMVAYQDAGGIWTICGGLTSIDGIRVKQGDRLTEAQCDFYNREHAAQAEREMAKRMGPRWATLSTPAKVGISSWCWTNVGWTKCEASTFMRLWRAGAPMNDVCAEITKWIRDGGKDCRDPAAGCRGQVDRRQQEDELCLR
;
A
#
# COMPACT_ATOMS: atom_id res chain seq x y z
N MET A 1 -24.63 -2.49 10.27
CA MET A 1 -23.25 -2.52 10.79
C MET A 1 -22.92 -3.97 11.11
N ILE A 2 -22.13 -4.63 10.29
CA ILE A 2 -21.58 -5.95 10.61
C ILE A 2 -20.20 -5.67 11.19
N PRO A 3 -19.94 -5.92 12.49
CA PRO A 3 -18.61 -5.83 13.03
C PRO A 3 -17.78 -6.89 12.31
N GLY A 4 -16.73 -6.48 11.59
CA GLY A 4 -15.79 -7.40 10.98
C GLY A 4 -15.22 -8.30 12.06
N ASN A 5 -15.54 -9.57 11.97
CA ASN A 5 -15.03 -10.60 12.86
C ASN A 5 -13.50 -10.66 12.69
N ARG A 6 -12.76 -10.03 13.60
CA ARG A 6 -11.31 -10.15 13.65
C ARG A 6 -10.99 -11.59 14.03
N ASP A 7 -10.28 -12.29 13.15
CA ASP A 7 -9.65 -13.54 13.55
C ASP A 7 -8.48 -13.22 14.50
N PRO A 8 -8.63 -13.39 15.83
CA PRO A 8 -7.60 -13.02 16.80
C PRO A 8 -6.37 -13.94 16.71
N GLY A 9 -6.45 -15.03 15.99
CA GLY A 9 -5.34 -15.97 15.80
C GLY A 9 -4.35 -15.56 14.69
N ARG A 10 -4.77 -14.68 13.78
CA ARG A 10 -3.99 -14.36 12.56
C ARG A 10 -2.66 -13.63 12.82
N TYR A 11 -2.61 -12.81 13.86
CA TYR A 11 -1.40 -12.04 14.26
C TYR A 11 -0.98 -12.24 15.71
N GLY A 12 -1.46 -13.28 16.39
CA GLY A 12 -1.08 -13.54 17.79
C GLY A 12 -1.36 -12.36 18.76
N GLY A 13 -2.34 -11.52 18.44
CA GLY A 13 -2.77 -10.38 19.26
C GLY A 13 -1.85 -9.16 19.26
N LYS A 14 -0.72 -9.19 18.54
CA LYS A 14 0.18 -8.04 18.40
C LYS A 14 0.02 -7.39 17.01
N SER A 15 -0.13 -6.05 16.99
CA SER A 15 -0.12 -5.29 15.74
C SER A 15 1.27 -5.33 15.10
N THR A 16 1.31 -5.48 13.78
CA THR A 16 2.53 -5.37 12.97
C THR A 16 2.78 -3.94 12.46
N LEU A 17 1.81 -3.04 12.70
CA LEU A 17 1.89 -1.64 12.27
C LEU A 17 2.80 -0.83 13.21
N THR A 18 3.48 0.15 12.65
CA THR A 18 4.28 1.10 13.43
C THR A 18 3.40 1.98 14.32
N LEU A 19 3.99 2.57 15.36
CA LEU A 19 3.30 3.52 16.23
C LEU A 19 2.77 4.74 15.46
N ALA A 20 3.52 5.21 14.46
CA ALA A 20 3.11 6.35 13.63
C ALA A 20 1.83 6.04 12.82
N VAL A 21 1.76 4.87 12.18
CA VAL A 21 0.56 4.42 11.46
C VAL A 21 -0.60 4.21 12.43
N ALA A 22 -0.37 3.55 13.56
CA ALA A 22 -1.40 3.32 14.58
C ALA A 22 -1.98 4.63 15.13
N ALA A 23 -1.15 5.64 15.38
CA ALA A 23 -1.57 6.96 15.84
C ALA A 23 -2.43 7.68 14.80
N LEU A 24 -2.06 7.63 13.52
CA LEU A 24 -2.86 8.22 12.43
C LEU A 24 -4.23 7.53 12.29
N ILE A 25 -4.28 6.21 12.43
CA ILE A 25 -5.56 5.47 12.42
C ILE A 25 -6.44 5.92 13.59
N ALA A 26 -5.88 6.00 14.80
CA ALA A 26 -6.60 6.43 16.00
C ALA A 26 -7.12 7.88 15.89
N ALA A 27 -6.36 8.74 15.21
CA ALA A 27 -6.74 10.14 14.95
C ALA A 27 -7.75 10.30 13.79
N GLY A 28 -8.16 9.22 13.12
CA GLY A 28 -9.08 9.29 11.97
C GLY A 28 -8.48 9.98 10.75
N ALA A 29 -7.19 9.80 10.51
CA ALA A 29 -6.49 10.43 9.40
C ALA A 29 -7.14 10.11 8.04
N SER A 30 -7.09 11.09 7.12
CA SER A 30 -7.58 10.91 5.74
C SER A 30 -6.74 9.87 4.98
N PHE A 31 -7.29 9.33 3.88
CA PHE A 31 -6.58 8.38 3.03
C PHE A 31 -5.22 8.92 2.57
N PRO A 32 -5.08 10.14 2.00
CA PRO A 32 -3.78 10.62 1.56
C PRO A 32 -2.75 10.72 2.69
N ALA A 33 -3.18 11.11 3.90
CA ALA A 33 -2.28 11.22 5.04
C ALA A 33 -1.79 9.85 5.52
N LEU A 34 -2.69 8.89 5.68
CA LEU A 34 -2.35 7.54 6.12
C LEU A 34 -1.55 6.78 5.06
N TYR A 35 -1.92 6.90 3.79
CA TYR A 35 -1.21 6.29 2.67
C TYR A 35 0.22 6.85 2.55
N SER A 36 0.38 8.18 2.62
CA SER A 36 1.70 8.82 2.57
C SER A 36 2.61 8.34 3.72
N GLN A 37 2.08 8.19 4.93
CA GLN A 37 2.86 7.65 6.05
C GLN A 37 3.22 6.18 5.81
N PHE A 38 2.24 5.33 5.51
CA PHE A 38 2.45 3.88 5.42
C PHE A 38 3.25 3.48 4.18
N VAL A 39 2.91 4.01 3.01
CA VAL A 39 3.55 3.61 1.75
C VAL A 39 4.83 4.40 1.52
N VAL A 40 4.75 5.74 1.58
CA VAL A 40 5.87 6.59 1.18
C VAL A 40 6.97 6.61 2.25
N LYS A 41 6.63 7.03 3.48
CA LYS A 41 7.66 7.25 4.51
C LYS A 41 8.25 5.95 5.04
N GLU A 42 7.44 4.91 5.21
CA GLU A 42 7.91 3.66 5.81
C GLU A 42 8.44 2.63 4.80
N LYS A 43 7.98 2.67 3.55
CA LYS A 43 8.31 1.62 2.58
C LYS A 43 9.21 2.10 1.45
N GLU A 44 8.92 3.27 0.86
CA GLU A 44 9.64 3.75 -0.34
C GLU A 44 10.79 4.71 0.01
N GLY A 45 10.74 5.34 1.19
CA GLY A 45 11.66 6.42 1.59
C GLY A 45 11.34 7.73 0.86
N ASN A 46 11.41 8.85 1.57
CA ASN A 46 11.11 10.16 1.01
C ASN A 46 12.42 10.86 0.60
N ARG A 47 12.84 10.71 -0.67
CA ARG A 47 14.11 11.25 -1.18
C ARG A 47 13.88 12.58 -1.89
N MET A 48 14.42 13.67 -1.32
CA MET A 48 14.30 15.03 -1.86
C MET A 48 15.19 15.33 -3.08
N VAL A 49 16.03 14.40 -3.47
CA VAL A 49 16.91 14.50 -4.65
C VAL A 49 16.59 13.34 -5.57
N ALA A 50 16.44 13.63 -6.86
CA ALA A 50 16.15 12.60 -7.86
C ALA A 50 17.23 11.51 -7.87
N TYR A 51 16.79 10.28 -7.96
CA TYR A 51 17.61 9.07 -8.03
C TYR A 51 17.06 8.13 -9.10
N GLN A 52 17.87 7.20 -9.56
CA GLN A 52 17.37 6.12 -10.41
C GLN A 52 16.87 4.96 -9.55
N ASP A 53 15.67 4.49 -9.83
CA ASP A 53 15.13 3.27 -9.24
C ASP A 53 15.81 2.00 -9.80
N ALA A 54 15.39 0.82 -9.36
CA ALA A 54 15.93 -0.45 -9.84
C ALA A 54 15.73 -0.68 -11.35
N GLY A 55 14.77 0.01 -11.98
CA GLY A 55 14.52 0.01 -13.41
C GLY A 55 15.28 1.08 -14.18
N GLY A 56 16.12 1.89 -13.51
CA GLY A 56 16.85 3.00 -14.11
C GLY A 56 16.00 4.24 -14.39
N ILE A 57 14.78 4.31 -13.85
CA ILE A 57 13.86 5.44 -14.04
C ILE A 57 14.17 6.53 -13.00
N TRP A 58 14.31 7.79 -13.47
CA TRP A 58 14.48 8.92 -12.56
C TRP A 58 13.24 9.15 -11.72
N THR A 59 13.44 9.14 -10.41
CA THR A 59 12.40 9.09 -9.39
C THR A 59 12.75 10.06 -8.26
N ILE A 60 11.75 10.69 -7.63
CA ILE A 60 11.94 11.62 -6.52
C ILE A 60 10.85 11.41 -5.45
N CYS A 61 11.05 11.94 -4.26
CA CYS A 61 10.13 11.84 -3.13
C CYS A 61 9.80 10.37 -2.81
N GLY A 62 8.56 10.01 -2.76
CA GLY A 62 8.07 8.67 -2.48
C GLY A 62 7.81 7.83 -3.73
N GLY A 63 8.71 7.85 -4.70
CA GLY A 63 8.56 7.04 -5.91
C GLY A 63 7.92 7.79 -7.09
N LEU A 64 7.88 9.12 -7.07
CA LEU A 64 7.28 9.91 -8.14
C LEU A 64 8.22 9.99 -9.35
N THR A 65 7.72 9.66 -10.53
CA THR A 65 8.45 9.70 -11.79
C THR A 65 8.13 10.96 -12.63
N SER A 66 7.13 11.72 -12.20
CA SER A 66 6.75 13.01 -12.80
C SER A 66 6.17 13.94 -11.74
N ILE A 67 6.38 15.25 -11.94
CA ILE A 67 5.84 16.33 -11.11
C ILE A 67 5.14 17.30 -12.08
N ASP A 68 3.87 17.60 -11.83
CA ASP A 68 3.01 18.46 -12.68
C ASP A 68 3.05 18.05 -14.17
N GLY A 69 3.08 16.73 -14.43
CA GLY A 69 3.16 16.19 -15.79
C GLY A 69 4.54 16.21 -16.43
N ILE A 70 5.54 16.79 -15.78
CA ILE A 70 6.94 16.86 -16.26
C ILE A 70 7.71 15.67 -15.67
N ARG A 71 8.40 14.92 -16.52
CA ARG A 71 9.22 13.77 -16.07
C ARG A 71 10.37 14.23 -15.19
N VAL A 72 10.58 13.51 -14.10
CA VAL A 72 11.75 13.68 -13.22
C VAL A 72 13.02 13.36 -13.99
N LYS A 73 14.06 14.14 -13.79
CA LYS A 73 15.37 13.99 -14.41
C LYS A 73 16.50 14.13 -13.39
N GLN A 74 17.69 13.78 -13.80
CA GLN A 74 18.89 13.95 -13.00
C GLN A 74 19.05 15.39 -12.51
N GLY A 75 19.35 15.55 -11.21
CA GLY A 75 19.58 16.84 -10.59
C GLY A 75 18.33 17.53 -10.05
N ASP A 76 17.13 17.02 -10.34
CA ASP A 76 15.90 17.58 -9.77
C ASP A 76 15.93 17.48 -8.24
N ARG A 77 15.47 18.54 -7.58
CA ARG A 77 15.41 18.66 -6.13
C ARG A 77 14.09 19.27 -5.70
N LEU A 78 13.52 18.73 -4.63
CA LEU A 78 12.34 19.27 -3.97
C LEU A 78 12.63 19.41 -2.47
N THR A 79 11.94 20.33 -1.81
CA THR A 79 11.93 20.42 -0.36
C THR A 79 11.07 19.30 0.22
N GLU A 80 11.23 19.00 1.51
CA GLU A 80 10.39 18.03 2.20
C GLU A 80 8.89 18.40 2.09
N ALA A 81 8.56 19.68 2.28
CA ALA A 81 7.18 20.17 2.15
C ALA A 81 6.60 19.98 0.74
N GLN A 82 7.41 20.18 -0.30
CA GLN A 82 7.00 19.90 -1.68
C GLN A 82 6.81 18.40 -1.91
N CYS A 83 7.72 17.56 -1.43
CA CYS A 83 7.55 16.12 -1.49
C CYS A 83 6.29 15.65 -0.77
N ASP A 84 6.01 16.16 0.42
CA ASP A 84 4.79 15.82 1.17
C ASP A 84 3.53 16.24 0.41
N PHE A 85 3.54 17.39 -0.24
CA PHE A 85 2.42 17.85 -1.09
C PHE A 85 2.19 16.89 -2.27
N TYR A 86 3.20 16.63 -3.08
CA TYR A 86 3.06 15.77 -4.26
C TYR A 86 2.77 14.30 -3.91
N ASN A 87 3.33 13.79 -2.83
CA ASN A 87 3.00 12.45 -2.34
C ASN A 87 1.51 12.34 -1.95
N ARG A 88 0.93 13.38 -1.33
CA ARG A 88 -0.50 13.39 -0.98
C ARG A 88 -1.38 13.50 -2.22
N GLU A 89 -1.02 14.34 -3.19
CA GLU A 89 -1.74 14.43 -4.47
C GLU A 89 -1.71 13.08 -5.21
N HIS A 90 -0.56 12.43 -5.27
CA HIS A 90 -0.44 11.08 -5.85
C HIS A 90 -1.28 10.05 -5.09
N ALA A 91 -1.30 10.11 -3.76
CA ALA A 91 -2.14 9.26 -2.93
C ALA A 91 -3.64 9.50 -3.22
N ALA A 92 -4.06 10.76 -3.32
CA ALA A 92 -5.45 11.11 -3.66
C ALA A 92 -5.84 10.62 -5.07
N GLN A 93 -4.91 10.67 -6.02
CA GLN A 93 -5.12 10.09 -7.35
C GLN A 93 -5.27 8.57 -7.28
N ALA A 94 -4.40 7.88 -6.53
CA ALA A 94 -4.50 6.45 -6.32
C ALA A 94 -5.84 6.05 -5.69
N GLU A 95 -6.34 6.79 -4.70
CA GLU A 95 -7.66 6.55 -4.10
C GLU A 95 -8.79 6.65 -5.13
N ARG A 96 -8.78 7.71 -5.96
CA ARG A 96 -9.79 7.89 -7.02
C ARG A 96 -9.76 6.76 -8.04
N GLU A 97 -8.58 6.35 -8.49
CA GLU A 97 -8.44 5.26 -9.45
C GLU A 97 -8.86 3.91 -8.85
N MET A 98 -8.48 3.64 -7.60
CA MET A 98 -8.93 2.45 -6.89
C MET A 98 -10.46 2.44 -6.71
N ALA A 99 -11.07 3.57 -6.35
CA ALA A 99 -12.53 3.67 -6.22
C ALA A 99 -13.26 3.29 -7.53
N LYS A 100 -12.78 3.79 -8.67
CA LYS A 100 -13.35 3.43 -9.99
C LYS A 100 -13.26 1.94 -10.28
N ARG A 101 -12.12 1.32 -9.99
CA ARG A 101 -11.79 -0.05 -10.35
C ARG A 101 -12.40 -1.09 -9.42
N MET A 102 -12.51 -0.75 -8.13
CA MET A 102 -13.03 -1.63 -7.09
C MET A 102 -14.56 -1.62 -7.01
N GLY A 103 -15.20 -0.60 -7.58
CA GLY A 103 -16.66 -0.48 -7.62
C GLY A 103 -17.31 -0.06 -6.29
N PRO A 104 -18.66 -0.12 -6.19
CA PRO A 104 -19.40 0.48 -5.07
C PRO A 104 -19.01 -0.03 -3.68
N ARG A 105 -18.62 -1.29 -3.55
CA ARG A 105 -18.16 -1.88 -2.29
C ARG A 105 -16.97 -1.12 -1.68
N TRP A 106 -16.15 -0.47 -2.51
CA TRP A 106 -15.02 0.35 -2.04
C TRP A 106 -15.44 1.46 -1.11
N ALA A 107 -16.60 2.11 -1.37
CA ALA A 107 -17.09 3.19 -0.54
C ALA A 107 -17.44 2.77 0.89
N THR A 108 -17.72 1.49 1.13
CA THR A 108 -18.07 0.95 2.45
C THR A 108 -16.85 0.62 3.32
N LEU A 109 -15.66 0.65 2.77
CA LEU A 109 -14.43 0.35 3.51
C LEU A 109 -14.00 1.52 4.40
N SER A 110 -13.36 1.17 5.51
CA SER A 110 -12.62 2.11 6.34
C SER A 110 -11.40 2.70 5.60
N THR A 111 -10.91 3.84 6.04
CA THR A 111 -9.67 4.43 5.49
C THR A 111 -8.47 3.48 5.62
N PRO A 112 -8.20 2.82 6.76
CA PRO A 112 -7.14 1.81 6.84
C PRO A 112 -7.27 0.69 5.83
N ALA A 113 -8.47 0.14 5.66
CA ALA A 113 -8.69 -0.94 4.69
C ALA A 113 -8.38 -0.50 3.25
N LYS A 114 -8.82 0.70 2.87
CA LYS A 114 -8.49 1.30 1.56
C LYS A 114 -6.98 1.44 1.38
N VAL A 115 -6.25 1.90 2.40
CA VAL A 115 -4.80 2.07 2.34
C VAL A 115 -4.08 0.73 2.20
N GLY A 116 -4.44 -0.28 2.98
CA GLY A 116 -3.84 -1.63 2.89
C GLY A 116 -4.01 -2.25 1.50
N ILE A 117 -5.24 -2.20 0.98
CA ILE A 117 -5.56 -2.72 -0.36
C ILE A 117 -4.83 -1.93 -1.45
N SER A 118 -4.79 -0.59 -1.37
CA SER A 118 -4.10 0.23 -2.36
C SER A 118 -2.60 0.04 -2.34
N SER A 119 -1.99 -0.09 -1.14
CA SER A 119 -0.56 -0.39 -1.02
C SER A 119 -0.23 -1.68 -1.75
N TRP A 120 -0.99 -2.74 -1.52
CA TRP A 120 -0.76 -4.02 -2.17
C TRP A 120 -1.08 -3.98 -3.67
N CYS A 121 -2.32 -3.61 -4.03
CA CYS A 121 -2.86 -3.74 -5.38
C CYS A 121 -2.30 -2.71 -6.37
N TRP A 122 -2.18 -1.44 -5.93
CA TRP A 122 -1.76 -0.35 -6.79
C TRP A 122 -0.24 -0.16 -6.80
N THR A 123 0.37 -0.09 -5.61
CA THR A 123 1.79 0.27 -5.48
C THR A 123 2.71 -0.91 -5.69
N ASN A 124 2.40 -2.07 -5.09
CA ASN A 124 3.33 -3.21 -5.08
C ASN A 124 3.18 -4.14 -6.28
N VAL A 125 2.01 -4.78 -6.41
CA VAL A 125 1.84 -5.82 -7.44
C VAL A 125 1.41 -5.23 -8.78
N GLY A 126 0.86 -4.03 -8.77
CA GLY A 126 0.31 -3.35 -9.93
C GLY A 126 -1.09 -3.85 -10.30
N TRP A 127 -1.90 -2.96 -10.90
CA TRP A 127 -3.31 -3.23 -11.16
C TRP A 127 -3.54 -4.50 -11.98
N THR A 128 -2.78 -4.73 -13.04
CA THR A 128 -2.97 -5.89 -13.92
C THR A 128 -2.89 -7.21 -13.17
N LYS A 129 -1.90 -7.36 -12.29
CA LYS A 129 -1.75 -8.58 -11.47
C LYS A 129 -2.82 -8.65 -10.37
N CYS A 130 -3.14 -7.52 -9.74
CA CYS A 130 -4.21 -7.44 -8.76
C CYS A 130 -5.54 -7.87 -9.37
N GLU A 131 -5.91 -7.33 -10.53
CA GLU A 131 -7.17 -7.62 -11.22
C GLU A 131 -7.34 -9.10 -11.55
N ALA A 132 -6.25 -9.77 -11.94
CA ALA A 132 -6.25 -11.20 -12.28
C ALA A 132 -6.16 -12.12 -11.03
N SER A 133 -6.07 -11.56 -9.83
CA SER A 133 -5.82 -12.30 -8.58
C SER A 133 -7.08 -12.97 -8.01
N THR A 134 -6.85 -13.95 -7.12
CA THR A 134 -7.92 -14.54 -6.29
C THR A 134 -8.55 -13.50 -5.37
N PHE A 135 -7.78 -12.52 -4.89
CA PHE A 135 -8.31 -11.37 -4.14
C PHE A 135 -9.46 -10.70 -4.90
N MET A 136 -9.24 -10.30 -6.15
CA MET A 136 -10.27 -9.64 -6.95
C MET A 136 -11.44 -10.54 -7.30
N ARG A 137 -11.22 -11.83 -7.49
CA ARG A 137 -12.30 -12.80 -7.68
C ARG A 137 -13.20 -12.89 -6.45
N LEU A 138 -12.62 -12.99 -5.25
CA LEU A 138 -13.35 -13.02 -3.98
C LEU A 138 -14.03 -11.66 -3.70
N TRP A 139 -13.35 -10.56 -3.97
CA TRP A 139 -13.89 -9.21 -3.83
C TRP A 139 -15.16 -9.03 -4.65
N ARG A 140 -15.13 -9.38 -5.94
CA ARG A 140 -16.26 -9.28 -6.88
C ARG A 140 -17.41 -10.25 -6.51
N ALA A 141 -17.09 -11.40 -5.94
CA ALA A 141 -18.07 -12.35 -5.42
C ALA A 141 -18.74 -11.90 -4.11
N GLY A 142 -18.34 -10.77 -3.52
CA GLY A 142 -18.88 -10.30 -2.26
C GLY A 142 -18.44 -11.11 -1.04
N ALA A 143 -17.35 -11.88 -1.14
CA ALA A 143 -16.84 -12.71 -0.05
C ALA A 143 -16.53 -11.89 1.22
N PRO A 144 -16.54 -12.50 2.40
CA PRO A 144 -16.15 -11.86 3.66
C PRO A 144 -14.76 -11.24 3.57
N MET A 145 -14.56 -10.08 4.21
CA MET A 145 -13.28 -9.37 4.15
C MET A 145 -12.11 -10.20 4.71
N ASN A 146 -12.34 -11.06 5.68
CA ASN A 146 -11.31 -11.97 6.19
C ASN A 146 -10.74 -12.87 5.09
N ASP A 147 -11.58 -13.39 4.21
CA ASP A 147 -11.16 -14.26 3.11
C ASP A 147 -10.47 -13.45 2.01
N VAL A 148 -11.01 -12.26 1.71
CA VAL A 148 -10.45 -11.36 0.70
C VAL A 148 -9.06 -10.88 1.11
N CYS A 149 -8.91 -10.34 2.32
CA CYS A 149 -7.65 -9.78 2.81
C CYS A 149 -6.57 -10.86 2.97
N ALA A 150 -6.96 -12.11 3.35
CA ALA A 150 -6.04 -13.25 3.44
C ALA A 150 -5.24 -13.49 2.15
N GLU A 151 -5.80 -13.17 1.01
CA GLU A 151 -5.11 -13.36 -0.26
C GLU A 151 -3.87 -12.47 -0.41
N ILE A 152 -3.83 -11.31 0.27
CA ILE A 152 -2.67 -10.40 0.27
C ILE A 152 -1.43 -11.13 0.80
N THR A 153 -1.57 -11.91 1.87
CA THR A 153 -0.45 -12.60 2.53
C THR A 153 0.20 -13.69 1.68
N LYS A 154 -0.44 -14.11 0.59
CA LYS A 154 0.09 -15.12 -0.33
C LYS A 154 1.11 -14.57 -1.34
N TRP A 155 1.21 -13.25 -1.45
CA TRP A 155 2.11 -12.57 -2.39
C TRP A 155 3.51 -12.31 -1.79
N ILE A 156 4.18 -13.41 -1.45
CA ILE A 156 5.48 -13.44 -0.75
C ILE A 156 6.60 -14.07 -1.58
N ARG A 157 6.50 -13.99 -2.90
CA ARG A 157 7.56 -14.45 -3.80
C ARG A 157 8.19 -13.28 -4.54
N ASP A 158 9.51 -13.30 -4.65
CA ASP A 158 10.29 -12.35 -5.43
C ASP A 158 11.32 -13.11 -6.29
N GLY A 159 11.33 -12.84 -7.59
CA GLY A 159 12.19 -13.57 -8.53
C GLY A 159 12.01 -15.10 -8.47
N GLY A 160 10.79 -15.59 -8.15
CA GLY A 160 10.49 -17.02 -7.97
C GLY A 160 10.87 -17.61 -6.60
N LYS A 161 11.60 -16.87 -5.77
CA LYS A 161 12.03 -17.30 -4.41
C LYS A 161 10.91 -17.03 -3.41
N ASP A 162 10.80 -17.88 -2.40
CA ASP A 162 9.88 -17.69 -1.26
C ASP A 162 10.55 -16.78 -0.22
N CYS A 163 9.96 -15.62 0.04
CA CYS A 163 10.51 -14.62 0.96
C CYS A 163 10.44 -15.02 2.44
N ARG A 164 9.86 -16.17 2.78
CA ARG A 164 9.93 -16.76 4.12
C ARG A 164 11.30 -17.45 4.34
N ASP A 165 11.94 -17.86 3.27
CA ASP A 165 13.29 -18.42 3.32
C ASP A 165 14.29 -17.28 3.61
N PRO A 166 15.07 -17.34 4.71
CA PRO A 166 16.10 -16.34 5.01
C PRO A 166 17.12 -16.16 3.89
N ALA A 167 17.43 -17.23 3.16
CA ALA A 167 18.39 -17.20 2.05
C ALA A 167 17.86 -16.43 0.81
N ALA A 168 16.56 -16.19 0.73
CA ALA A 168 15.96 -15.43 -0.35
C ALA A 168 16.26 -13.92 -0.30
N GLY A 169 16.59 -13.39 0.90
CA GLY A 169 16.95 -11.98 1.09
C GLY A 169 15.79 -10.99 0.94
N CYS A 170 14.54 -11.46 0.89
CA CYS A 170 13.36 -10.63 0.65
C CYS A 170 12.32 -10.67 1.80
N ARG A 171 12.76 -10.90 3.04
CA ARG A 171 11.89 -11.00 4.23
C ARG A 171 10.95 -9.80 4.39
N GLY A 172 11.38 -8.59 4.03
CA GLY A 172 10.57 -7.39 4.07
C GLY A 172 9.26 -7.49 3.27
N GLN A 173 9.19 -8.35 2.24
CA GLN A 173 7.95 -8.61 1.52
C GLN A 173 6.91 -9.30 2.41
N VAL A 174 7.34 -10.25 3.24
CA VAL A 174 6.45 -10.97 4.16
C VAL A 174 5.86 -9.99 5.18
N ASP A 175 6.72 -9.16 5.79
CA ASP A 175 6.31 -8.18 6.80
C ASP A 175 5.36 -7.14 6.19
N ARG A 176 5.65 -6.69 4.96
CA ARG A 176 4.76 -5.77 4.21
C ARG A 176 3.38 -6.39 3.96
N ARG A 177 3.31 -7.65 3.51
CA ARG A 177 2.03 -8.36 3.28
C ARG A 177 1.22 -8.51 4.57
N GLN A 178 1.87 -8.77 5.70
CA GLN A 178 1.20 -8.84 7.00
C GLN A 178 0.60 -7.51 7.41
N GLN A 179 1.33 -6.41 7.23
CA GLN A 179 0.84 -5.07 7.55
C GLN A 179 -0.31 -4.63 6.64
N GLU A 180 -0.24 -4.93 5.34
CA GLU A 180 -1.31 -4.63 4.39
C GLU A 180 -2.58 -5.43 4.68
N ASP A 181 -2.46 -6.70 5.06
CA ASP A 181 -3.57 -7.53 5.48
C ASP A 181 -4.18 -7.02 6.81
N GLU A 182 -3.35 -6.63 7.79
CA GLU A 182 -3.83 -6.03 9.03
C GLU A 182 -4.62 -4.74 8.77
N LEU A 183 -4.13 -3.86 7.89
CA LEU A 183 -4.85 -2.66 7.48
C LEU A 183 -6.17 -3.00 6.76
N CYS A 184 -6.15 -3.98 5.86
CA CYS A 184 -7.31 -4.44 5.10
C CYS A 184 -8.46 -4.92 6.00
N LEU A 185 -8.15 -5.42 7.21
CA LEU A 185 -9.11 -5.93 8.18
C LEU A 185 -9.63 -4.88 9.17
N ARG A 186 -9.10 -3.67 9.18
CA ARG A 186 -9.53 -2.57 10.06
C ARG A 186 -10.70 -1.81 9.44
#